data_f28549b1fe407683cc0989dcb36765dc
#
_entry.id   f28549b1fe407683cc0989dcb36765dc
#
_cell.length_a   1.000
_cell.length_b   1.000
_cell.length_c   1.000
_cell.angle_alpha   90.00
_cell.angle_beta   90.00
_cell.angle_gamma   90.00
#
_symmetry.space_group_name_H-M   'P 1'
#
loop_
_entity.id
_entity.type
_entity.pdbx_description
1 polymer ?
#
loop_
_entity_poly.entity_id
_entity_poly.type
_entity_poly.pdbx_seq_one_letter_code
_entity_poly.pdbx_strand_id
1 'polypeptide(L)' 'MQGVVKIYDPVTGAGVVVRDDDRSEVFLQPGSLKGSIFRSLRQGQRIVFEIVEDDGRPFAQSIRIGSDGY' A
#
# COMPACT_ATOMS: atom_id res chain seq x y z
N MET A 1 3.06 6.14 -7.78
CA MET A 1 3.98 5.03 -7.43
C MET A 1 3.24 3.71 -7.48
N GLN A 2 3.86 2.69 -8.01
CA GLN A 2 3.32 1.33 -8.03
C GLN A 2 4.14 0.41 -7.15
N GLY A 3 3.47 -0.60 -6.60
CA GLY A 3 4.14 -1.62 -5.81
C GLY A 3 3.25 -2.82 -5.59
N VAL A 4 3.79 -3.79 -4.88
CA VAL A 4 3.13 -5.06 -4.58
C VAL A 4 2.97 -5.19 -3.08
N VAL A 5 1.79 -5.57 -2.64
CA VAL A 5 1.51 -5.78 -1.22
C VAL A 5 2.31 -6.97 -0.73
N LYS A 6 3.19 -6.75 0.23
CA LYS A 6 3.99 -7.81 0.84
C LYS A 6 3.22 -8.50 1.95
N ILE A 7 2.57 -7.71 2.79
CA ILE A 7 1.76 -8.21 3.89
C ILE A 7 0.68 -7.19 4.21
N TYR A 8 -0.48 -7.66 4.64
CA TYR A 8 -1.57 -6.80 5.08
C TYR A 8 -2.33 -7.49 6.18
N ASP A 9 -2.55 -6.76 7.28
CA ASP A 9 -3.31 -7.27 8.42
C ASP A 9 -4.74 -6.71 8.33
N PRO A 10 -5.73 -7.55 8.02
CA PRO A 10 -7.11 -7.07 7.87
C PRO A 10 -7.74 -6.64 9.21
N VAL A 11 -7.16 -7.04 10.32
CA VAL A 11 -7.69 -6.66 11.64
C VAL A 11 -7.31 -5.22 11.97
N THR A 12 -6.05 -4.85 11.80
CA THR A 12 -5.58 -3.51 12.14
C THR A 12 -5.58 -2.56 10.94
N GLY A 13 -5.46 -3.09 9.72
CA GLY A 13 -5.30 -2.29 8.52
C GLY A 13 -3.86 -1.90 8.24
N ALA A 14 -2.92 -2.38 9.03
CA ALA A 14 -1.51 -2.10 8.83
C ALA A 14 -0.92 -3.08 7.82
N GLY A 15 0.16 -2.68 7.15
CA GLY A 15 0.80 -3.57 6.20
C GLY A 15 2.07 -2.96 5.62
N VAL A 16 2.62 -3.66 4.63
CA VAL A 16 3.85 -3.25 3.94
C VAL A 16 3.66 -3.48 2.45
N VAL A 17 4.09 -2.50 1.66
CA VAL A 17 4.11 -2.56 0.19
C VAL A 17 5.55 -2.46 -0.27
N VAL A 18 5.93 -3.26 -1.25
CA VAL A 18 7.26 -3.19 -1.87
C VAL A 18 7.14 -2.38 -3.15
N ARG A 19 7.93 -1.32 -3.27
CA ARG A 19 7.94 -0.47 -4.46
C ARG A 19 8.49 -1.23 -5.66
N ASP A 20 7.93 -0.93 -6.84
CA ASP A 20 8.40 -1.58 -8.07
C ASP A 20 9.76 -1.07 -8.53
N ASP A 21 10.07 0.19 -8.25
CA ASP A 21 11.26 0.84 -8.81
C ASP A 21 12.56 0.40 -8.12
N ASP A 22 12.59 0.41 -6.79
CA ASP A 22 13.82 0.10 -6.05
C ASP A 22 13.64 -1.02 -5.04
N ARG A 23 12.44 -1.59 -4.96
CA ARG A 23 12.08 -2.67 -4.04
C ARG A 23 12.18 -2.30 -2.56
N SER A 24 12.19 -1.01 -2.27
CA SER A 24 12.13 -0.58 -0.89
C SER A 24 10.72 -0.75 -0.34
N GLU A 25 10.60 -0.79 0.97
CA GLU A 25 9.34 -1.00 1.65
C GLU A 25 8.68 0.31 1.99
N VAL A 26 7.37 0.36 1.79
CA VAL A 26 6.52 1.49 2.18
C VAL A 26 5.44 0.93 3.10
N PHE A 27 5.16 1.63 4.18
CA PHE A 27 4.27 1.11 5.21
C PHE A 27 2.83 1.56 4.96
N LEU A 28 1.89 0.70 5.37
CA LEU A 28 0.46 1.03 5.38
C LEU A 28 0.05 1.26 6.83
N GLN A 29 -0.47 2.44 7.11
CA GLN A 29 -1.00 2.73 8.44
C GLN A 29 -2.42 2.17 8.60
N PRO A 30 -2.85 1.87 9.82
CA PRO A 30 -4.26 1.53 10.07
C PRO A 30 -5.16 2.62 9.51
N GLY A 31 -6.18 2.22 8.76
CA GLY A 31 -7.09 3.16 8.12
C GLY A 31 -6.61 3.69 6.78
N SER A 32 -5.50 3.20 6.24
CA SER A 32 -4.96 3.67 4.95
C SER A 32 -5.90 3.42 3.78
N LEU A 33 -6.82 2.47 3.89
CA LEU A 33 -7.80 2.17 2.85
C LEU A 33 -9.07 3.01 2.96
N LYS A 34 -9.19 3.83 3.98
CA LYS A 34 -10.36 4.66 4.19
C LYS A 34 -10.51 5.62 3.02
N GLY A 35 -11.70 5.65 2.43
CA GLY A 35 -11.96 6.49 1.26
C GLY A 35 -11.59 5.85 -0.06
N SER A 36 -11.00 4.67 -0.06
CA SER A 36 -10.70 3.92 -1.28
C SER A 36 -11.79 2.88 -1.55
N ILE A 37 -11.72 2.23 -2.73
CA ILE A 37 -12.63 1.14 -3.06
C ILE A 37 -12.26 -0.16 -2.36
N PHE A 38 -11.08 -0.23 -1.75
CA PHE A 38 -10.61 -1.43 -1.10
C PHE A 38 -11.14 -1.52 0.32
N ARG A 39 -11.52 -2.71 0.73
CA ARG A 39 -11.81 -3.03 2.13
C ARG A 39 -10.66 -3.75 2.78
N SER A 40 -9.90 -4.48 1.99
CA SER A 40 -8.67 -5.13 2.42
C SER A 40 -7.77 -5.31 1.22
N LEU A 41 -6.53 -5.68 1.48
CA LEU A 41 -5.56 -5.96 0.44
C LEU A 41 -5.07 -7.40 0.60
N ARG A 42 -4.59 -7.99 -0.49
CA ARG A 42 -4.04 -9.32 -0.49
C ARG A 42 -2.55 -9.27 -0.68
N GLN A 43 -1.85 -10.21 -0.10
CA GLN A 43 -0.44 -10.40 -0.38
C GLN A 43 -0.25 -10.68 -1.88
N GLY A 44 0.69 -9.97 -2.49
CA GLY A 44 0.95 -10.10 -3.91
C GLY A 44 0.11 -9.21 -4.81
N GLN A 45 -0.87 -8.49 -4.25
CA GLN A 45 -1.71 -7.59 -5.02
C GLN A 45 -0.92 -6.36 -5.43
N ARG A 46 -1.06 -5.95 -6.71
CA ARG A 46 -0.41 -4.75 -7.22
C ARG A 46 -1.33 -3.55 -7.01
N ILE A 47 -0.75 -2.47 -6.51
CA ILE A 47 -1.50 -1.24 -6.22
C ILE A 47 -0.72 -0.02 -6.70
N VAL A 48 -1.45 1.07 -6.90
CA VAL A 48 -0.89 2.41 -7.12
C VAL A 48 -1.17 3.23 -5.88
N PHE A 49 -0.19 4.00 -5.45
CA PHE A 49 -0.31 4.77 -4.22
C PHE A 49 0.60 5.99 -4.27
N GLU A 50 0.37 6.92 -3.37
CA GLU A 50 1.26 8.05 -3.15
C GLU A 50 2.07 7.81 -1.89
N ILE A 51 3.30 8.30 -1.88
CA ILE A 51 4.18 8.16 -0.73
C ILE A 51 4.20 9.45 0.05
N VAL A 52 3.97 9.35 1.35
CA VAL A 52 4.05 10.46 2.29
C VAL A 52 5.05 10.09 3.37
N GLU A 53 5.96 10.98 3.68
CA GLU A 53 6.88 10.76 4.80
C GLU A 53 6.25 11.27 6.08
N ASP A 54 6.31 10.45 7.11
CA ASP A 54 5.85 10.80 8.44
C ASP A 54 6.87 10.26 9.44
N ASP A 55 7.45 11.17 10.21
CA ASP A 55 8.47 10.85 11.20
C ASP A 55 9.64 10.06 10.59
N GLY A 56 10.07 10.48 9.39
CA GLY A 56 11.17 9.86 8.68
C GLY A 56 10.87 8.52 8.04
N ARG A 57 9.61 8.09 8.02
CA ARG A 57 9.21 6.82 7.43
C ARG A 57 8.28 7.04 6.24
N PRO A 58 8.43 6.25 5.17
CA PRO A 58 7.52 6.36 4.03
C PRO A 58 6.23 5.59 4.29
N PHE A 59 5.10 6.24 4.06
CA PHE A 59 3.78 5.63 4.18
C PHE A 59 3.04 5.77 2.86
N ALA A 60 2.23 4.75 2.51
CA ALA A 60 1.39 4.78 1.34
C ALA A 60 0.03 5.37 1.66
N GLN A 61 -0.48 6.21 0.76
CA GLN A 61 -1.84 6.74 0.85
C GLN A 61 -2.45 6.81 -0.54
N SER A 62 -3.76 7.10 -0.62
CA SER A 62 -4.49 7.20 -1.89
C SER A 62 -4.36 5.92 -2.69
N ILE A 63 -4.66 4.80 -2.06
CA ILE A 63 -4.46 3.47 -2.63
C ILE A 63 -5.45 3.25 -3.78
N ARG A 64 -4.96 2.77 -4.92
CA ARG A 64 -5.76 2.49 -6.11
C ARG A 64 -5.33 1.17 -6.74
N ILE A 65 -6.12 0.67 -7.68
CA ILE A 65 -5.81 -0.54 -8.42
C ILE A 65 -4.55 -0.30 -9.27
N GLY A 66 -3.64 -1.26 -9.25
CA GLY A 66 -2.42 -1.17 -10.04
C GLY A 66 -2.67 -1.32 -11.54
N SER A 67 -1.72 -0.84 -12.35
CA SER A 67 -1.89 -0.75 -13.80
C SER A 67 -2.03 -2.09 -14.49
N ASP A 68 -1.56 -3.15 -13.89
CA ASP A 68 -1.70 -4.50 -14.44
C ASP A 68 -2.72 -5.33 -13.67
N GLY A 69 -3.63 -4.67 -12.97
CA GLY A 69 -4.71 -5.32 -12.25
C GLY A 69 -5.96 -5.54 -13.10
N TYR A 70 -5.82 -5.49 -14.39
CA TYR A 70 -6.91 -5.71 -15.33
C TYR A 70 -6.44 -6.46 -16.55
#